data_ee9ae8aa71649266d68f3b83ee6f2a44
#
_entry.id   ee9ae8aa71649266d68f3b83ee6f2a44
#
_cell.length_a   1.000
_cell.length_b   1.000
_cell.length_c   1.000
_cell.angle_alpha   90.00
_cell.angle_beta   90.00
_cell.angle_gamma   90.00
#
_symmetry.space_group_name_H-M   'P 1'
#
loop_
_entity.id
_entity.type
_entity.pdbx_description
1 polymer ?
#
loop_
_entity_poly.entity_id
_entity_poly.type
_entity_poly.pdbx_seq_one_letter_code
_entity_poly.pdbx_strand_id
1 'polypeptide(L)'
;MKKIFVGNLAWKVDDQELENMFAKYGEVQSAKVISDRETGRSRGFGFVEMEDGAADDAIEGLNGVEIDGRDLRVNEANDRPERS
;
A
#
# COMPACT_ATOMS: atom_id res chain seq x y z
N MET A 1 5.27 -11.22 -8.99
CA MET A 1 4.62 -10.36 -8.00
C MET A 1 5.16 -8.95 -8.07
N LYS A 2 4.28 -8.01 -7.88
CA LYS A 2 4.67 -6.62 -7.87
C LYS A 2 4.45 -6.06 -6.47
N LYS A 3 5.41 -5.32 -5.97
CA LYS A 3 5.30 -4.67 -4.68
C LYS A 3 4.79 -3.25 -4.88
N ILE A 4 3.82 -2.86 -4.08
CA ILE A 4 3.16 -1.57 -4.19
C ILE A 4 3.47 -0.75 -2.95
N PHE A 5 3.92 0.47 -3.15
CA PHE A 5 4.09 1.43 -2.07
C PHE A 5 2.78 2.19 -1.89
N VAL A 6 2.31 2.24 -0.65
CA VAL A 6 1.08 2.96 -0.30
C VAL A 6 1.45 3.99 0.74
N GLY A 7 1.32 5.25 0.39
CA GLY A 7 1.68 6.34 1.28
C GLY A 7 0.49 7.20 1.65
N ASN A 8 0.72 8.09 2.59
CA ASN A 8 -0.28 9.03 3.09
C ASN A 8 -1.48 8.31 3.70
N LEU A 9 -1.21 7.19 4.37
CA LEU A 9 -2.25 6.43 5.05
C LEU A 9 -2.66 7.12 6.34
N ALA A 10 -3.95 6.98 6.70
CA ALA A 10 -4.39 7.42 8.01
C ALA A 10 -3.73 6.52 9.05
N TRP A 11 -3.39 7.10 10.20
CA TRP A 11 -2.66 6.37 11.23
C TRP A 11 -3.44 5.18 11.77
N LYS A 12 -4.74 5.18 11.60
CA LYS A 12 -5.59 4.09 12.11
C LYS A 12 -5.68 2.91 11.16
N VAL A 13 -5.12 3.02 9.96
CA VAL A 13 -5.15 1.94 8.98
C VAL A 13 -4.15 0.86 9.41
N ASP A 14 -4.62 -0.38 9.52
CA ASP A 14 -3.76 -1.50 9.88
C ASP A 14 -3.59 -2.43 8.68
N ASP A 15 -2.90 -3.55 8.89
CA ASP A 15 -2.61 -4.49 7.83
C ASP A 15 -3.89 -5.02 7.18
N GLN A 16 -4.89 -5.33 7.99
CA GLN A 16 -6.14 -5.88 7.50
C GLN A 16 -6.88 -4.85 6.64
N GLU A 17 -6.90 -3.62 7.10
CA GLU A 17 -7.54 -2.54 6.37
C GLU A 17 -6.87 -2.33 5.03
N LEU A 18 -5.55 -2.33 5.03
CA LEU A 18 -4.76 -2.17 3.82
C LEU A 18 -5.05 -3.29 2.84
N GLU A 19 -5.07 -4.52 3.32
CA GLU A 19 -5.38 -5.67 2.49
C GLU A 19 -6.76 -5.53 1.86
N ASN A 20 -7.74 -5.12 2.66
CA ASN A 20 -9.12 -4.97 2.17
C ASN A 20 -9.22 -3.95 1.05
N MET A 21 -8.46 -2.86 1.16
CA MET A 21 -8.49 -1.84 0.13
C MET A 21 -8.01 -2.36 -1.22
N PHE A 22 -7.04 -3.25 -1.19
CA PHE A 22 -6.44 -3.76 -2.41
C PHE A 22 -7.12 -5.04 -2.91
N ALA A 23 -7.86 -5.73 -2.05
CA ALA A 23 -8.50 -7.01 -2.41
C ALA A 23 -9.53 -6.85 -3.51
N LYS A 24 -10.04 -5.65 -3.70
CA LYS A 24 -11.02 -5.37 -4.76
C LYS A 24 -10.42 -5.57 -6.15
N TYR A 25 -9.13 -5.45 -6.28
CA TYR A 25 -8.45 -5.49 -7.57
C TYR A 25 -7.86 -6.85 -7.90
N GLY A 26 -7.78 -7.71 -6.88
CA GLY A 26 -7.24 -9.04 -7.07
C GLY A 26 -6.76 -9.61 -5.75
N GLU A 27 -6.18 -10.77 -5.83
CA GLU A 27 -5.70 -11.45 -4.64
C GLU A 27 -4.48 -10.74 -4.07
N VAL A 28 -4.52 -10.43 -2.79
CA VAL A 28 -3.42 -9.78 -2.09
C VAL A 28 -2.56 -10.87 -1.47
N GLN A 29 -1.30 -10.91 -1.85
CA GLN A 29 -0.36 -11.87 -1.28
C GLN A 29 0.12 -11.43 0.09
N SER A 30 0.30 -10.13 0.24
CA SER A 30 0.83 -9.62 1.48
C SER A 30 0.47 -8.15 1.59
N ALA A 31 0.15 -7.71 2.79
CA ALA A 31 -0.14 -6.31 3.06
C ALA A 31 0.44 -5.98 4.42
N LYS A 32 1.22 -4.93 4.48
CA LYS A 32 1.89 -4.57 5.71
C LYS A 32 1.98 -3.06 5.86
N VAL A 33 1.50 -2.57 6.98
CA VAL A 33 1.63 -1.16 7.35
C VAL A 33 2.87 -1.01 8.21
N ILE A 34 3.68 -0.01 7.89
CA ILE A 34 4.89 0.24 8.66
C ILE A 34 4.54 1.10 9.87
N SER A 35 4.90 0.63 11.05
CA SER A 35 4.58 1.31 12.29
C SER A 35 5.84 1.85 12.95
N ASP A 36 5.65 2.92 13.70
CA ASP A 36 6.73 3.46 14.53
C ASP A 36 6.81 2.63 15.80
N ARG A 37 7.98 2.12 16.10
CA ARG A 37 8.17 1.27 17.26
C ARG A 37 8.00 2.02 18.56
N GLU A 38 8.36 3.28 18.59
CA GLU A 38 8.34 4.06 19.80
C GLU A 38 6.93 4.49 20.20
N THR A 39 6.13 4.86 19.21
CA THR A 39 4.79 5.36 19.48
C THR A 39 3.71 4.32 19.21
N GLY A 40 4.03 3.28 18.46
CA GLY A 40 3.06 2.26 18.06
C GLY A 40 2.11 2.74 16.97
N ARG A 41 2.34 3.90 16.42
CA ARG A 41 1.48 4.45 15.39
C ARG A 41 2.01 4.13 14.01
N SER A 42 1.09 4.07 13.06
CA SER A 42 1.46 3.92 11.66
C SER A 42 2.30 5.11 11.22
N ARG A 43 3.33 4.84 10.44
CA ARG A 43 4.15 5.92 9.90
C ARG A 43 3.52 6.55 8.67
N GLY A 44 2.31 6.12 8.32
CA GLY A 44 1.60 6.71 7.22
C GLY A 44 1.91 6.05 5.88
N PHE A 45 2.57 4.90 5.89
CA PHE A 45 2.81 4.18 4.64
C PHE A 45 2.89 2.69 4.91
N GLY A 46 2.75 1.94 3.82
CA GLY A 46 2.83 0.49 3.90
C GLY A 46 3.14 -0.09 2.53
N PHE A 47 3.15 -1.41 2.47
CA PHE A 47 3.45 -2.13 1.23
C PHE A 47 2.44 -3.24 1.03
N VAL A 48 2.11 -3.48 -0.24
CA VAL A 48 1.21 -4.56 -0.63
C VAL A 48 1.87 -5.32 -1.77
N GLU A 49 1.76 -6.65 -1.73
CA GLU A 49 2.27 -7.48 -2.83
C GLU A 49 1.10 -8.17 -3.51
N MET A 50 1.03 -8.03 -4.82
CA MET A 50 -0.03 -8.60 -5.64
C MET A 50 0.54 -9.05 -6.97
N GLU A 51 -0.25 -9.82 -7.72
CA GLU A 51 0.10 -10.17 -9.09
C GLU A 51 0.27 -8.89 -9.92
N ASP A 52 1.12 -8.98 -10.93
CA ASP A 52 1.49 -7.79 -11.71
C ASP A 52 0.27 -7.07 -12.28
N GLY A 53 -0.63 -7.81 -12.91
CA GLY A 53 -1.81 -7.20 -13.51
C GLY A 53 -2.73 -6.57 -12.49
N ALA A 54 -2.99 -7.29 -11.40
CA ALA A 54 -3.84 -6.77 -10.34
C ALA A 54 -3.20 -5.57 -9.67
N ALA A 55 -1.89 -5.61 -9.49
CA ALA A 55 -1.15 -4.51 -8.89
C ALA A 55 -1.26 -3.24 -9.73
N ASP A 56 -1.13 -3.38 -11.05
CA ASP A 56 -1.25 -2.23 -11.94
C ASP A 56 -2.64 -1.62 -11.85
N ASP A 57 -3.68 -2.46 -11.81
CA ASP A 57 -5.05 -1.98 -11.68
C ASP A 57 -5.25 -1.26 -10.35
N ALA A 58 -4.70 -1.81 -9.28
CA ALA A 58 -4.83 -1.22 -7.96
C ALA A 58 -4.13 0.13 -7.90
N ILE A 59 -2.93 0.22 -8.49
CA ILE A 59 -2.19 1.47 -8.49
C ILE A 59 -3.02 2.54 -9.20
N GLU A 60 -3.55 2.22 -10.38
CA GLU A 60 -4.35 3.18 -11.13
C GLU A 60 -5.63 3.57 -10.39
N GLY A 61 -6.28 2.59 -9.79
CA GLY A 61 -7.58 2.81 -9.17
C GLY A 61 -7.51 3.51 -7.82
N LEU A 62 -6.44 3.31 -7.09
CA LEU A 62 -6.35 3.83 -5.73
C LEU A 62 -5.49 5.07 -5.59
N ASN A 63 -4.62 5.34 -6.56
CA ASN A 63 -3.76 6.51 -6.47
C ASN A 63 -4.61 7.77 -6.55
N GLY A 64 -4.51 8.62 -5.53
CA GLY A 64 -5.27 9.86 -5.48
C GLY A 64 -6.66 9.72 -4.87
N VAL A 65 -7.03 8.52 -4.46
CA VAL A 65 -8.33 8.31 -3.81
C VAL A 65 -8.27 8.87 -2.39
N GLU A 66 -9.30 9.60 -2.02
CA GLU A 66 -9.36 10.18 -0.69
C GLU A 66 -9.92 9.17 0.31
N ILE A 67 -9.17 8.92 1.37
CA ILE A 67 -9.57 8.03 2.45
C ILE A 67 -9.34 8.75 3.77
N ASP A 68 -10.39 8.93 4.55
CA ASP A 68 -10.33 9.61 5.84
C ASP A 68 -9.72 11.01 5.72
N GLY A 69 -10.04 11.71 4.64
CA GLY A 69 -9.56 13.06 4.44
C GLY A 69 -8.15 13.15 3.90
N ARG A 70 -7.56 12.05 3.49
CA ARG A 70 -6.19 12.02 2.97
C ARG A 70 -6.18 11.41 1.58
N ASP A 71 -5.44 12.04 0.69
CA ASP A 71 -5.27 11.51 -0.66
C ASP A 71 -4.23 10.41 -0.64
N LEU A 72 -4.64 9.21 -0.99
CA LEU A 72 -3.76 8.06 -1.00
C LEU A 72 -2.70 8.19 -2.08
N ARG A 73 -1.48 7.81 -1.76
CA ARG A 73 -0.40 7.77 -2.72
C ARG A 73 -0.02 6.32 -2.96
N VAL A 74 -0.27 5.86 -4.19
CA VAL A 74 -0.06 4.46 -4.54
C VAL A 74 0.85 4.40 -5.74
N ASN A 75 1.99 3.78 -5.57
CA ASN A 75 3.00 3.65 -6.63
C ASN A 75 3.63 2.29 -6.56
N GLU A 76 4.23 1.88 -7.66
CA GLU A 76 5.01 0.66 -7.65
C GLU A 76 6.25 0.86 -6.80
N ALA A 77 6.45 -0.02 -5.83
CA ALA A 77 7.64 0.03 -4.99
C ALA A 77 8.72 -0.82 -5.66
N ASN A 78 9.75 -0.17 -6.13
CA ASN A 78 10.85 -0.87 -6.77
C ASN A 78 11.98 -0.97 -5.75
N ASP A 79 12.10 -2.14 -5.15
CA ASP A 79 13.11 -2.35 -4.13
C ASP A 79 14.36 -3.06 -4.65
N ARG A 80 14.49 -3.18 -5.98
CA ARG A 80 15.69 -3.75 -6.56
C ARG A 80 16.82 -2.74 -6.47
N PRO A 81 17.97 -3.20 -6.08
CA PRO A 81 19.13 -2.33 -6.07
C PRO A 81 19.47 -1.93 -7.48
N GLU A 82 19.72 -1.36 -8.11
CA GLU A 82 19.84 -1.17 -9.38
C GLU A 82 20.62 -0.83 -10.07
N ARG A 83 20.53 -1.11 -10.10
CA ARG A 83 20.97 -1.08 -10.59
C ARG A 83 21.49 -0.93 -10.94
N SER A 84 21.71 -0.90 -10.81
CA SER A 84 22.13 -0.73 -11.03
C SER A 84 22.39 -0.56 -11.34
#